data_e60ad83fa577fad38a0dee9d007f73a6
#
_entry.id   e60ad83fa577fad38a0dee9d007f73a6
#
_cell.length_a   1.000
_cell.length_b   1.000
_cell.length_c   1.000
_cell.angle_alpha   90.00
_cell.angle_beta   90.00
_cell.angle_gamma   90.00
#
_symmetry.space_group_name_H-M   'P 1'
#
loop_
_entity.id
_entity.type
_entity.pdbx_description
1 polymer ?
#
loop_
_entity_poly.entity_id
_entity_poly.type
_entity_poly.pdbx_seq_one_letter_code
_entity_poly.pdbx_strand_id
1 'polypeptide(L)'
;MDIEFVRSRFVKHFDGKTGNIYVSPGRINLIGEHTDYNGGFVFPGAVDKGIMAEVRPNGLNTVIAYSIDLKDKVEFKVDDPVGPKTTWARYIYGIVQEMKKLGVDVKGFNTAFAGDVPLGAGMSSSAALESCFAYALNDLFGDNKVSQWDMALAGQATEHNYIGVNCGIMDQFASVFGQQGKLMRLDCRSREFEYFPFNPQGYKLVLLNSKVKHELKGSPYNDRRNSCENVVKALAAHFPNKKFETLRDADWDELEAVKSEVSEEDYTRAHFVLGEKDRVLAVCEALEKGDYETVGKKMFETHYGLSKEYEVSCEELDYLNDLAKECGVTGSRIMGGGFGGCTINLVKDDVYDNFIATAKAKFNEKYGHEPEVINVVINDGSKKIC
;
A
#
# COMPACT_ATOMS: atom_id res chain seq x y z
N MET A 1 15.18 8.74 -6.26
CA MET A 1 16.28 8.71 -5.23
C MET A 1 17.64 8.59 -5.94
N ASP A 2 18.70 9.22 -5.39
CA ASP A 2 20.04 9.21 -6.00
C ASP A 2 20.88 8.06 -5.44
N ILE A 3 21.48 7.24 -6.33
CA ILE A 3 22.35 6.11 -5.97
C ILE A 3 23.57 6.60 -5.17
N GLU A 4 24.20 7.69 -5.60
CA GLU A 4 25.40 8.23 -4.93
C GLU A 4 25.10 8.75 -3.53
N PHE A 5 23.86 9.20 -3.28
CA PHE A 5 23.41 9.56 -1.93
C PHE A 5 23.44 8.37 -0.97
N VAL A 6 22.91 7.21 -1.36
CA VAL A 6 22.91 5.99 -0.53
C VAL A 6 24.33 5.41 -0.44
N ARG A 7 25.03 5.28 -1.56
CA ARG A 7 26.38 4.72 -1.65
C ARG A 7 27.39 5.46 -0.78
N SER A 8 27.40 6.79 -0.83
CA SER A 8 28.33 7.58 -0.02
C SER A 8 28.13 7.36 1.49
N ARG A 9 26.89 7.13 1.95
CA ARG A 9 26.58 6.82 3.35
C ARG A 9 26.97 5.38 3.70
N PHE A 10 26.71 4.43 2.79
CA PHE A 10 27.13 3.05 2.98
C PHE A 10 28.66 2.95 3.14
N VAL A 11 29.42 3.51 2.19
CA VAL A 11 30.88 3.55 2.22
C VAL A 11 31.42 4.20 3.50
N LYS A 12 30.79 5.29 3.95
CA LYS A 12 31.17 5.99 5.18
C LYS A 12 30.98 5.14 6.43
N HIS A 13 29.93 4.33 6.49
CA HIS A 13 29.58 3.53 7.67
C HIS A 13 30.18 2.12 7.66
N PHE A 14 30.63 1.62 6.49
CA PHE A 14 31.05 0.23 6.29
C PHE A 14 32.37 0.10 5.51
N ASP A 15 33.50 0.38 6.16
CA ASP A 15 34.90 0.07 5.77
C ASP A 15 35.32 0.52 4.35
N GLY A 16 34.65 1.50 3.79
CA GLY A 16 35.03 2.08 2.49
C GLY A 16 34.72 1.23 1.25
N LYS A 17 34.06 0.08 1.39
CA LYS A 17 33.70 -0.82 0.27
C LYS A 17 32.24 -0.67 -0.10
N THR A 18 31.93 -0.86 -1.38
CA THR A 18 30.57 -0.83 -1.93
C THR A 18 29.86 -2.17 -1.82
N GLY A 19 28.53 -2.17 -1.95
CA GLY A 19 27.66 -3.32 -2.09
C GLY A 19 26.82 -3.25 -3.37
N ASN A 20 25.80 -4.12 -3.46
CA ASN A 20 24.81 -4.07 -4.53
C ASN A 20 23.68 -3.11 -4.15
N ILE A 21 23.10 -2.42 -5.13
CA ILE A 21 21.99 -1.49 -4.95
C ILE A 21 20.67 -2.17 -5.34
N TYR A 22 19.72 -2.08 -4.45
CA TYR A 22 18.35 -2.56 -4.64
C TYR A 22 17.37 -1.41 -4.45
N VAL A 23 16.28 -1.42 -5.22
CA VAL A 23 15.20 -0.45 -5.09
C VAL A 23 13.87 -1.18 -5.02
N SER A 24 12.96 -0.62 -4.26
CA SER A 24 11.58 -1.10 -4.18
C SER A 24 10.64 0.08 -4.04
N PRO A 25 9.61 0.19 -4.87
CA PRO A 25 8.66 1.29 -4.85
C PRO A 25 7.64 1.15 -3.72
N GLY A 26 7.13 2.29 -3.27
CA GLY A 26 5.81 2.36 -2.68
C GLY A 26 4.73 2.18 -3.73
N ARG A 27 3.48 2.27 -3.31
CA ARG A 27 2.33 2.09 -4.21
C ARG A 27 1.26 3.16 -4.01
N ILE A 28 0.50 3.38 -5.05
CA ILE A 28 -0.87 3.89 -4.94
C ILE A 28 -1.85 2.72 -5.09
N ASN A 29 -3.09 2.93 -4.69
CA ASN A 29 -4.21 2.10 -5.11
C ASN A 29 -5.23 3.03 -5.74
N LEU A 30 -5.59 2.83 -7.02
CA LEU A 30 -6.50 3.74 -7.71
C LEU A 30 -7.93 3.58 -7.21
N ILE A 31 -8.36 2.34 -6.93
CA ILE A 31 -9.68 1.97 -6.42
C ILE A 31 -9.62 0.56 -5.81
N GLY A 32 -10.60 0.17 -4.99
CA GLY A 32 -10.63 -1.15 -4.35
C GLY A 32 -10.01 -1.13 -2.95
N GLU A 33 -10.38 -0.16 -2.11
CA GLU A 33 -9.94 -0.12 -0.72
C GLU A 33 -10.78 -1.05 0.17
N HIS A 34 -10.14 -1.68 1.15
CA HIS A 34 -10.74 -2.61 2.10
C HIS A 34 -11.37 -3.86 1.49
N THR A 35 -11.03 -4.18 0.25
CA THR A 35 -11.53 -5.37 -0.47
C THR A 35 -10.56 -6.54 -0.41
N ASP A 36 -9.28 -6.33 -0.16
CA ASP A 36 -8.22 -7.35 -0.18
C ASP A 36 -8.43 -8.45 0.86
N TYR A 37 -8.67 -8.09 2.11
CA TYR A 37 -8.98 -9.06 3.18
C TYR A 37 -10.39 -9.65 3.08
N ASN A 38 -11.22 -9.14 2.17
CA ASN A 38 -12.51 -9.72 1.79
C ASN A 38 -12.42 -10.63 0.54
N GLY A 39 -11.21 -10.98 0.09
CA GLY A 39 -10.99 -11.77 -1.11
C GLY A 39 -11.45 -11.08 -2.40
N GLY A 40 -11.58 -9.75 -2.36
CA GLY A 40 -12.05 -8.93 -3.47
C GLY A 40 -10.95 -8.55 -4.45
N PHE A 41 -11.24 -7.56 -5.28
CA PHE A 41 -10.29 -6.97 -6.22
C PHE A 41 -9.68 -5.70 -5.66
N VAL A 42 -8.37 -5.51 -5.89
CA VAL A 42 -7.67 -4.24 -5.69
C VAL A 42 -7.07 -3.78 -7.02
N PHE A 43 -6.75 -2.48 -7.12
CA PHE A 43 -6.27 -1.91 -8.37
C PHE A 43 -5.05 -1.00 -8.17
N PRO A 44 -3.96 -1.54 -7.60
CA PRO A 44 -2.76 -0.79 -7.29
C PRO A 44 -1.85 -0.56 -8.50
N GLY A 45 -0.91 0.38 -8.30
CA GLY A 45 0.26 0.58 -9.15
C GLY A 45 1.47 0.98 -8.32
N ALA A 46 2.64 0.45 -8.69
CA ALA A 46 3.91 0.90 -8.12
C ALA A 46 4.20 2.34 -8.58
N VAL A 47 4.85 3.13 -7.73
CA VAL A 47 5.14 4.54 -8.03
C VAL A 47 6.65 4.84 -8.04
N ASP A 48 7.00 6.04 -8.50
CA ASP A 48 8.38 6.53 -8.58
C ASP A 48 9.02 6.87 -7.22
N LYS A 49 8.27 6.76 -6.12
CA LYS A 49 8.76 6.92 -4.74
C LYS A 49 8.96 5.56 -4.10
N GLY A 50 10.02 5.37 -3.34
CA GLY A 50 10.33 4.06 -2.77
C GLY A 50 11.44 4.05 -1.75
N ILE A 51 12.00 2.87 -1.55
CA ILE A 51 13.18 2.60 -0.73
C ILE A 51 14.34 2.20 -1.65
N MET A 52 15.52 2.72 -1.36
CA MET A 52 16.78 2.28 -1.97
C MET A 52 17.74 1.82 -0.89
N ALA A 53 18.31 0.64 -1.05
CA ALA A 53 19.28 0.07 -0.13
C ALA A 53 20.55 -0.36 -0.86
N GLU A 54 21.69 -0.07 -0.25
CA GLU A 54 22.95 -0.74 -0.60
C GLU A 54 23.19 -1.86 0.40
N VAL A 55 23.45 -3.08 -0.10
CA VAL A 55 23.58 -4.30 0.70
C VAL A 55 24.81 -5.08 0.29
N ARG A 56 25.58 -5.54 1.29
CA ARG A 56 26.77 -6.38 1.07
C ARG A 56 26.91 -7.43 2.17
N PRO A 57 27.18 -8.70 1.82
CA PRO A 57 27.55 -9.73 2.81
C PRO A 57 28.78 -9.27 3.62
N ASN A 58 28.78 -9.51 4.94
CA ASN A 58 29.86 -9.06 5.82
C ASN A 58 30.71 -10.20 6.41
N GLY A 59 30.37 -11.46 6.10
CA GLY A 59 31.07 -12.63 6.62
C GLY A 59 30.79 -12.96 8.10
N LEU A 60 29.86 -12.24 8.73
CA LEU A 60 29.44 -12.46 10.13
C LEU A 60 28.07 -13.15 10.18
N ASN A 61 27.63 -13.51 11.38
CA ASN A 61 26.25 -13.91 11.65
C ASN A 61 25.40 -12.74 12.21
N THR A 62 25.70 -11.53 11.74
CA THR A 62 25.08 -10.30 12.26
C THR A 62 24.67 -9.40 11.10
N VAL A 63 23.44 -8.91 11.13
CA VAL A 63 22.97 -7.82 10.26
C VAL A 63 23.32 -6.51 10.92
N ILE A 64 23.94 -5.61 10.18
CA ILE A 64 24.27 -4.26 10.61
C ILE A 64 23.56 -3.31 9.64
N ALA A 65 22.48 -2.68 10.09
CA ALA A 65 21.61 -1.84 9.29
C ALA A 65 21.67 -0.38 9.74
N TYR A 66 21.82 0.53 8.78
CA TYR A 66 21.82 1.98 8.99
C TYR A 66 20.69 2.65 8.20
N SER A 67 19.71 3.21 8.90
CA SER A 67 18.70 4.08 8.30
C SER A 67 19.27 5.48 8.12
N ILE A 68 19.42 5.92 6.88
CA ILE A 68 20.02 7.22 6.55
C ILE A 68 19.11 8.36 7.00
N ASP A 69 17.80 8.22 6.77
CA ASP A 69 16.79 9.25 7.07
C ASP A 69 16.62 9.46 8.58
N LEU A 70 16.60 8.36 9.34
CA LEU A 70 16.48 8.39 10.79
C LEU A 70 17.81 8.60 11.51
N LYS A 71 18.95 8.52 10.79
CA LYS A 71 20.32 8.55 11.34
C LYS A 71 20.51 7.55 12.48
N ASP A 72 19.91 6.39 12.32
CA ASP A 72 19.86 5.34 13.35
C ASP A 72 20.49 4.05 12.82
N LYS A 73 21.27 3.37 13.70
CA LYS A 73 21.99 2.14 13.40
C LYS A 73 21.53 1.04 14.34
N VAL A 74 21.15 -0.10 13.78
CA VAL A 74 20.73 -1.27 14.54
C VAL A 74 21.54 -2.49 14.11
N GLU A 75 21.89 -3.32 15.09
CA GLU A 75 22.57 -4.59 14.89
C GLU A 75 21.74 -5.72 15.51
N PHE A 76 21.61 -6.83 14.78
CA PHE A 76 20.96 -8.05 15.29
C PHE A 76 21.56 -9.29 14.65
N LYS A 77 21.51 -10.43 15.36
CA LYS A 77 21.97 -11.71 14.79
C LYS A 77 20.91 -12.29 13.87
N VAL A 78 21.36 -12.96 12.79
CA VAL A 78 20.50 -13.62 11.80
C VAL A 78 19.62 -14.72 12.44
N ASP A 79 20.10 -15.35 13.49
CA ASP A 79 19.44 -16.43 14.24
C ASP A 79 18.89 -15.98 15.61
N ASP A 80 18.81 -14.67 15.86
CA ASP A 80 18.19 -14.13 17.09
C ASP A 80 16.70 -14.54 17.14
N PRO A 81 16.21 -15.23 18.19
CA PRO A 81 14.82 -15.67 18.27
C PRO A 81 13.83 -14.53 18.55
N VAL A 82 14.29 -13.37 19.01
CA VAL A 82 13.43 -12.24 19.44
C VAL A 82 13.45 -11.09 18.47
N GLY A 83 14.63 -10.81 17.88
CA GLY A 83 14.87 -9.67 16.99
C GLY A 83 14.95 -8.30 17.68
N PRO A 84 15.22 -7.25 16.90
CA PRO A 84 15.41 -5.89 17.41
C PRO A 84 14.08 -5.29 17.92
N LYS A 85 14.19 -4.36 18.90
CA LYS A 85 13.02 -3.61 19.42
C LYS A 85 12.62 -2.44 18.49
N THR A 86 13.56 -1.91 17.73
CA THR A 86 13.35 -0.78 16.81
C THR A 86 12.45 -1.18 15.66
N THR A 87 11.33 -0.49 15.48
CA THR A 87 10.27 -0.87 14.52
C THR A 87 10.78 -1.04 13.10
N TRP A 88 11.53 -0.07 12.55
CA TRP A 88 12.04 -0.20 11.18
C TRP A 88 12.97 -1.40 10.99
N ALA A 89 13.78 -1.72 11.99
CA ALA A 89 14.68 -2.86 11.94
C ALA A 89 13.93 -4.21 12.08
N ARG A 90 12.74 -4.22 12.70
CA ARG A 90 11.89 -5.42 12.77
C ARG A 90 11.36 -5.83 11.42
N TYR A 91 11.10 -4.89 10.50
CA TYR A 91 10.74 -5.22 9.12
C TYR A 91 11.88 -5.98 8.42
N ILE A 92 13.12 -5.50 8.54
CA ILE A 92 14.29 -6.18 7.96
C ILE A 92 14.49 -7.56 8.62
N TYR A 93 14.38 -7.61 9.95
CA TYR A 93 14.48 -8.86 10.69
C TYR A 93 13.40 -9.87 10.27
N GLY A 94 12.15 -9.44 10.14
CA GLY A 94 11.04 -10.28 9.70
C GLY A 94 11.32 -10.89 8.31
N ILE A 95 11.75 -10.08 7.35
CA ILE A 95 12.15 -10.57 6.02
C ILE A 95 13.30 -11.56 6.10
N VAL A 96 14.31 -11.31 6.93
CA VAL A 96 15.40 -12.29 7.16
C VAL A 96 14.82 -13.64 7.61
N GLN A 97 13.90 -13.65 8.58
CA GLN A 97 13.32 -14.89 9.09
C GLN A 97 12.40 -15.57 8.07
N GLU A 98 11.56 -14.82 7.35
CA GLU A 98 10.66 -15.40 6.34
C GLU A 98 11.44 -15.94 5.13
N MET A 99 12.49 -15.28 4.67
CA MET A 99 13.36 -15.78 3.60
C MET A 99 14.10 -17.06 4.02
N LYS A 100 14.50 -17.18 5.30
CA LYS A 100 15.06 -18.44 5.84
C LYS A 100 14.05 -19.59 5.80
N LYS A 101 12.76 -19.33 6.11
CA LYS A 101 11.69 -20.34 6.00
C LYS A 101 11.48 -20.80 4.55
N LEU A 102 11.76 -19.94 3.58
CA LEU A 102 11.75 -20.28 2.14
C LEU A 102 13.02 -20.99 1.66
N GLY A 103 13.93 -21.33 2.58
CA GLY A 103 15.15 -22.10 2.27
C GLY A 103 16.35 -21.25 1.84
N VAL A 104 16.28 -19.93 1.98
CA VAL A 104 17.45 -19.04 1.73
C VAL A 104 18.40 -19.12 2.91
N ASP A 105 19.67 -19.48 2.66
CA ASP A 105 20.72 -19.54 3.69
C ASP A 105 21.27 -18.13 4.01
N VAL A 106 20.40 -17.29 4.58
CA VAL A 106 20.73 -15.89 4.90
C VAL A 106 21.90 -15.83 5.87
N LYS A 107 22.95 -15.09 5.50
CA LYS A 107 24.11 -14.75 6.33
C LYS A 107 24.06 -13.28 6.74
N GLY A 108 25.00 -12.88 7.61
CA GLY A 108 25.12 -11.49 8.01
C GLY A 108 25.47 -10.58 6.84
N PHE A 109 24.95 -9.38 6.89
CA PHE A 109 25.20 -8.35 5.89
C PHE A 109 25.23 -6.95 6.50
N ASN A 110 25.87 -6.04 5.80
CA ASN A 110 25.83 -4.61 6.06
C ASN A 110 24.84 -3.96 5.11
N THR A 111 24.07 -3.00 5.58
CA THR A 111 23.16 -2.22 4.73
C THR A 111 23.04 -0.77 5.18
N ALA A 112 22.95 0.15 4.22
CA ALA A 112 22.46 1.51 4.41
C ALA A 112 21.31 1.74 3.44
N PHE A 113 20.23 2.32 3.91
CA PHE A 113 19.03 2.56 3.10
C PHE A 113 18.41 3.92 3.39
N ALA A 114 17.72 4.46 2.40
CA ALA A 114 16.93 5.67 2.48
C ALA A 114 15.59 5.50 1.74
N GLY A 115 14.62 6.33 2.05
CA GLY A 115 13.32 6.38 1.39
C GLY A 115 12.90 7.79 1.02
N ASP A 116 12.21 7.92 -0.11
CA ASP A 116 11.51 9.14 -0.51
C ASP A 116 9.98 8.96 -0.53
N VAL A 117 9.50 7.89 0.09
CA VAL A 117 8.09 7.70 0.41
C VAL A 117 7.77 8.58 1.63
N PRO A 118 6.92 9.60 1.50
CA PRO A 118 6.56 10.44 2.63
C PRO A 118 5.90 9.63 3.75
N LEU A 119 6.36 9.83 4.98
CA LEU A 119 5.83 9.12 6.15
C LEU A 119 4.36 9.47 6.38
N GLY A 120 3.53 8.47 6.58
CA GLY A 120 2.10 8.65 6.83
C GLY A 120 1.28 8.99 5.58
N ALA A 121 1.87 8.99 4.39
CA ALA A 121 1.17 9.26 3.12
C ALA A 121 0.30 8.09 2.62
N GLY A 122 0.25 6.98 3.34
CA GLY A 122 -0.50 5.79 2.89
C GLY A 122 0.08 5.09 1.66
N MET A 123 1.35 5.34 1.33
CA MET A 123 2.03 4.79 0.15
C MET A 123 2.83 3.50 0.44
N SER A 124 2.64 2.89 1.60
CA SER A 124 3.25 1.61 2.03
C SER A 124 4.78 1.57 1.98
N SER A 125 5.41 2.46 2.75
CA SER A 125 6.87 2.42 2.95
C SER A 125 7.35 1.11 3.59
N SER A 126 6.52 0.45 4.40
CA SER A 126 6.81 -0.87 4.98
C SER A 126 6.96 -1.94 3.91
N ALA A 127 5.97 -2.09 3.03
CA ALA A 127 6.03 -3.06 1.93
C ALA A 127 7.19 -2.78 0.97
N ALA A 128 7.51 -1.50 0.72
CA ALA A 128 8.69 -1.12 -0.06
C ALA A 128 9.99 -1.57 0.63
N LEU A 129 10.10 -1.39 1.95
CA LEU A 129 11.26 -1.82 2.72
C LEU A 129 11.39 -3.35 2.70
N GLU A 130 10.31 -4.06 2.99
CA GLU A 130 10.23 -5.52 2.98
C GLU A 130 10.64 -6.10 1.63
N SER A 131 10.04 -5.61 0.54
CA SER A 131 10.32 -6.08 -0.81
C SER A 131 11.77 -5.76 -1.25
N CYS A 132 12.31 -4.60 -0.88
CA CYS A 132 13.69 -4.24 -1.14
C CYS A 132 14.66 -5.26 -0.54
N PHE A 133 14.46 -5.63 0.72
CA PHE A 133 15.30 -6.62 1.39
C PHE A 133 15.01 -8.05 0.92
N ALA A 134 13.78 -8.42 0.59
CA ALA A 134 13.48 -9.73 0.01
C ALA A 134 14.25 -9.95 -1.31
N TYR A 135 14.26 -8.95 -2.20
CA TYR A 135 15.06 -8.98 -3.43
C TYR A 135 16.56 -9.06 -3.15
N ALA A 136 17.07 -8.25 -2.21
CA ALA A 136 18.48 -8.27 -1.85
C ALA A 136 18.92 -9.64 -1.30
N LEU A 137 18.14 -10.24 -0.40
CA LEU A 137 18.48 -11.52 0.20
C LEU A 137 18.36 -12.68 -0.80
N ASN A 138 17.37 -12.63 -1.71
CA ASN A 138 17.23 -13.61 -2.78
C ASN A 138 18.42 -13.58 -3.75
N ASP A 139 18.88 -12.38 -4.13
CA ASP A 139 20.06 -12.20 -5.01
C ASP A 139 21.36 -12.62 -4.31
N LEU A 140 21.57 -12.20 -3.06
CA LEU A 140 22.85 -12.40 -2.36
C LEU A 140 23.02 -13.79 -1.77
N PHE A 141 21.94 -14.47 -1.39
CA PHE A 141 21.98 -15.73 -0.62
C PHE A 141 21.03 -16.82 -1.16
N GLY A 142 20.11 -16.48 -2.05
CA GLY A 142 19.07 -17.38 -2.56
C GLY A 142 19.27 -17.83 -4.02
N ASP A 143 20.35 -17.43 -4.68
CA ASP A 143 20.61 -17.69 -6.11
C ASP A 143 19.42 -17.30 -7.01
N ASN A 144 18.64 -16.29 -6.61
CA ASN A 144 17.42 -15.83 -7.27
C ASN A 144 16.34 -16.90 -7.47
N LYS A 145 16.26 -17.91 -6.57
CA LYS A 145 15.33 -19.04 -6.68
C LYS A 145 13.97 -18.78 -6.05
N VAL A 146 13.86 -17.80 -5.15
CA VAL A 146 12.58 -17.44 -4.53
C VAL A 146 11.72 -16.69 -5.54
N SER A 147 10.48 -17.12 -5.73
CA SER A 147 9.57 -16.49 -6.67
C SER A 147 9.12 -15.09 -6.21
N GLN A 148 8.67 -14.27 -7.14
CA GLN A 148 8.10 -12.95 -6.83
C GLN A 148 6.90 -13.07 -5.87
N TRP A 149 6.04 -14.08 -6.06
CA TRP A 149 4.92 -14.34 -5.15
C TRP A 149 5.39 -14.71 -3.74
N ASP A 150 6.38 -15.57 -3.62
CA ASP A 150 6.91 -15.96 -2.31
C ASP A 150 7.56 -14.77 -1.60
N MET A 151 8.25 -13.87 -2.34
CA MET A 151 8.80 -12.63 -1.78
C MET A 151 7.69 -11.69 -1.30
N ALA A 152 6.60 -11.53 -2.05
CA ALA A 152 5.46 -10.72 -1.61
C ALA A 152 4.79 -11.32 -0.37
N LEU A 153 4.62 -12.64 -0.32
CA LEU A 153 4.07 -13.36 0.83
C LEU A 153 4.99 -13.29 2.06
N ALA A 154 6.31 -13.29 1.87
CA ALA A 154 7.27 -13.09 2.96
C ALA A 154 7.13 -11.69 3.58
N GLY A 155 6.87 -10.65 2.77
CA GLY A 155 6.53 -9.30 3.25
C GLY A 155 5.25 -9.31 4.08
N GLN A 156 4.15 -9.86 3.56
CA GLN A 156 2.90 -9.98 4.30
C GLN A 156 3.06 -10.76 5.60
N ALA A 157 3.79 -11.87 5.58
CA ALA A 157 4.08 -12.66 6.77
C ALA A 157 4.92 -11.89 7.80
N THR A 158 5.79 -10.98 7.33
CA THR A 158 6.54 -10.07 8.19
C THR A 158 5.61 -9.14 8.96
N GLU A 159 4.66 -8.50 8.27
CA GLU A 159 3.65 -7.64 8.92
C GLU A 159 2.84 -8.43 9.97
N HIS A 160 2.38 -9.63 9.64
CA HIS A 160 1.57 -10.46 10.53
C HIS A 160 2.36 -10.96 11.75
N ASN A 161 3.54 -11.56 11.53
CA ASN A 161 4.25 -12.33 12.54
C ASN A 161 5.17 -11.47 13.41
N TYR A 162 5.71 -10.36 12.87
CA TYR A 162 6.75 -9.58 13.55
C TYR A 162 6.32 -8.15 13.88
N ILE A 163 5.35 -7.59 13.16
CA ILE A 163 4.84 -6.25 13.39
C ILE A 163 3.49 -6.29 14.13
N GLY A 164 2.65 -7.30 13.81
CA GLY A 164 1.33 -7.50 14.40
C GLY A 164 0.23 -6.73 13.69
N VAL A 165 0.39 -6.50 12.38
CA VAL A 165 -0.62 -5.89 11.50
C VAL A 165 -1.18 -6.95 10.57
N ASN A 166 -2.50 -7.22 10.66
CA ASN A 166 -3.18 -8.21 9.82
C ASN A 166 -3.61 -7.61 8.46
N CYS A 167 -2.64 -7.13 7.68
CA CYS A 167 -2.88 -6.54 6.36
C CYS A 167 -3.24 -7.59 5.30
N GLY A 168 -3.85 -7.13 4.19
CA GLY A 168 -3.96 -7.90 2.95
C GLY A 168 -2.64 -7.99 2.20
N ILE A 169 -2.65 -8.52 0.97
CA ILE A 169 -1.44 -8.73 0.15
C ILE A 169 -1.15 -7.56 -0.80
N MET A 170 -2.07 -6.61 -0.95
CA MET A 170 -2.05 -5.57 -1.98
C MET A 170 -0.73 -4.80 -2.03
N ASP A 171 -0.21 -4.41 -0.88
CA ASP A 171 0.93 -3.51 -0.77
C ASP A 171 2.22 -4.17 -1.24
N GLN A 172 2.50 -5.36 -0.74
CA GLN A 172 3.66 -6.15 -1.13
C GLN A 172 3.57 -6.62 -2.59
N PHE A 173 2.35 -7.01 -3.02
CA PHE A 173 2.10 -7.36 -4.42
C PHE A 173 2.46 -6.18 -5.34
N ALA A 174 1.97 -4.98 -5.04
CA ALA A 174 2.23 -3.81 -5.88
C ALA A 174 3.71 -3.44 -5.93
N SER A 175 4.41 -3.50 -4.78
CA SER A 175 5.85 -3.22 -4.72
C SER A 175 6.69 -4.23 -5.51
N VAL A 176 6.25 -5.49 -5.60
CA VAL A 176 6.98 -6.57 -6.29
C VAL A 176 6.67 -6.61 -7.79
N PHE A 177 5.38 -6.54 -8.15
CA PHE A 177 4.90 -6.80 -9.52
C PHE A 177 4.69 -5.55 -10.38
N GLY A 178 4.95 -4.36 -9.85
CA GLY A 178 4.76 -3.11 -10.58
C GLY A 178 5.43 -3.10 -11.94
N GLN A 179 4.78 -2.45 -12.92
CA GLN A 179 5.31 -2.17 -14.26
C GLN A 179 5.05 -0.72 -14.63
N GLN A 180 6.04 -0.09 -15.23
CA GLN A 180 5.93 1.30 -15.65
C GLN A 180 4.71 1.52 -16.56
N GLY A 181 3.91 2.53 -16.22
CA GLY A 181 2.72 2.91 -16.98
C GLY A 181 1.57 1.89 -16.93
N LYS A 182 1.57 0.98 -15.95
CA LYS A 182 0.50 -0.01 -15.79
C LYS A 182 0.00 -0.10 -14.35
N LEU A 183 -1.31 -0.14 -14.22
CA LEU A 183 -1.99 -0.56 -12.99
C LEU A 183 -2.29 -2.06 -13.05
N MET A 184 -2.56 -2.66 -11.91
CA MET A 184 -2.78 -4.11 -11.80
C MET A 184 -4.11 -4.39 -11.11
N ARG A 185 -5.03 -5.09 -11.77
CA ARG A 185 -6.17 -5.68 -11.08
C ARG A 185 -5.74 -7.02 -10.49
N LEU A 186 -5.64 -7.07 -9.18
CA LEU A 186 -5.38 -8.31 -8.45
C LEU A 186 -6.69 -8.88 -7.91
N ASP A 187 -6.98 -10.12 -8.19
CA ASP A 187 -7.94 -10.93 -7.45
C ASP A 187 -7.24 -11.48 -6.19
N CYS A 188 -7.59 -10.93 -5.02
CA CYS A 188 -6.93 -11.28 -3.76
C CYS A 188 -7.23 -12.71 -3.29
N ARG A 189 -8.21 -13.41 -3.89
CA ARG A 189 -8.54 -14.81 -3.62
C ARG A 189 -7.71 -15.77 -4.46
N SER A 190 -7.81 -15.66 -5.79
CA SER A 190 -7.11 -16.56 -6.71
C SER A 190 -5.64 -16.21 -6.86
N ARG A 191 -5.24 -14.99 -6.53
CA ARG A 191 -3.92 -14.38 -6.80
C ARG A 191 -3.63 -14.22 -8.29
N GLU A 192 -4.63 -14.35 -9.14
CA GLU A 192 -4.53 -13.98 -10.55
C GLU A 192 -4.59 -12.47 -10.70
N PHE A 193 -3.86 -11.93 -11.67
CA PHE A 193 -3.84 -10.50 -11.91
C PHE A 193 -3.66 -10.17 -13.38
N GLU A 194 -4.12 -8.98 -13.74
CA GLU A 194 -4.02 -8.44 -15.08
C GLU A 194 -3.47 -7.02 -15.04
N TYR A 195 -2.69 -6.67 -16.05
CA TYR A 195 -2.15 -5.34 -16.23
C TYR A 195 -3.07 -4.50 -17.11
N PHE A 196 -3.36 -3.27 -16.67
CA PHE A 196 -4.12 -2.27 -17.39
C PHE A 196 -3.22 -1.09 -17.74
N PRO A 197 -3.12 -0.65 -18.99
CA PRO A 197 -2.40 0.55 -19.35
C PRO A 197 -2.93 1.76 -18.59
N PHE A 198 -2.03 2.52 -17.96
CA PHE A 198 -2.37 3.75 -17.26
C PHE A 198 -1.37 4.84 -17.65
N ASN A 199 -1.69 5.54 -18.73
CA ASN A 199 -0.94 6.69 -19.22
C ASN A 199 -1.93 7.80 -19.61
N PRO A 200 -2.59 8.42 -18.64
CA PRO A 200 -3.65 9.38 -18.89
C PRO A 200 -3.09 10.68 -19.48
N GLN A 201 -3.14 10.80 -20.81
CA GLN A 201 -2.73 12.01 -21.51
C GLN A 201 -3.58 13.20 -21.07
N GLY A 202 -2.93 14.31 -20.68
CA GLY A 202 -3.63 15.51 -20.21
C GLY A 202 -4.09 15.43 -18.75
N TYR A 203 -3.65 14.43 -17.98
CA TYR A 203 -3.93 14.27 -16.55
C TYR A 203 -2.67 14.05 -15.73
N LYS A 204 -2.72 14.45 -14.50
CA LYS A 204 -1.74 14.16 -13.45
C LYS A 204 -2.37 13.35 -12.34
N LEU A 205 -1.59 12.45 -11.76
CA LEU A 205 -1.94 11.76 -10.54
C LEU A 205 -1.20 12.44 -9.39
N VAL A 206 -1.96 12.99 -8.44
CA VAL A 206 -1.39 13.75 -7.32
C VAL A 206 -2.01 13.33 -6.01
N LEU A 207 -1.18 13.16 -4.99
CA LEU A 207 -1.61 12.94 -3.63
C LEU A 207 -1.56 14.26 -2.85
N LEU A 208 -2.58 14.50 -2.04
CA LEU A 208 -2.57 15.57 -1.04
C LEU A 208 -2.55 14.92 0.35
N ASN A 209 -1.40 15.01 1.01
CA ASN A 209 -1.21 14.48 2.36
C ASN A 209 -1.73 15.50 3.39
N SER A 210 -2.76 15.12 4.10
CA SER A 210 -3.37 15.93 5.16
C SER A 210 -2.46 16.16 6.36
N LYS A 211 -1.37 15.37 6.48
CA LYS A 211 -0.47 15.32 7.64
C LYS A 211 -1.15 14.86 8.95
N VAL A 212 -2.39 14.42 8.88
CA VAL A 212 -3.03 13.72 9.98
C VAL A 212 -2.32 12.38 10.16
N LYS A 213 -1.68 12.22 11.31
CA LYS A 213 -0.94 10.98 11.62
C LYS A 213 -1.93 9.86 11.85
N HIS A 214 -1.61 8.72 11.28
CA HIS A 214 -2.40 7.53 11.35
C HIS A 214 -1.50 6.34 11.72
N GLU A 215 -1.93 5.58 12.73
CA GLU A 215 -1.35 4.30 13.08
C GLU A 215 -2.40 3.22 12.91
N LEU A 216 -2.19 2.26 11.98
CA LEU A 216 -3.11 1.13 11.78
C LEU A 216 -3.18 0.23 13.02
N LYS A 217 -2.06 0.08 13.72
CA LYS A 217 -1.98 -0.70 14.95
C LYS A 217 -2.77 -0.01 16.07
N GLY A 218 -3.82 -0.69 16.56
CA GLY A 218 -4.69 -0.15 17.62
C GLY A 218 -5.75 0.82 17.13
N SER A 219 -5.87 1.04 15.81
CA SER A 219 -6.95 1.81 15.20
C SER A 219 -8.22 0.96 15.02
N PRO A 220 -9.36 1.59 14.70
CA PRO A 220 -10.61 0.89 14.34
C PRO A 220 -10.54 0.08 13.03
N TYR A 221 -9.36 -0.07 12.42
CA TYR A 221 -9.16 -0.87 11.22
C TYR A 221 -9.63 -2.32 11.39
N ASN A 222 -9.27 -2.95 12.51
CA ASN A 222 -9.70 -4.31 12.79
C ASN A 222 -11.21 -4.43 12.99
N ASP A 223 -11.88 -3.37 13.47
CA ASP A 223 -13.35 -3.38 13.64
C ASP A 223 -14.06 -3.46 12.28
N ARG A 224 -13.47 -2.85 11.23
CA ARG A 224 -14.01 -2.93 9.85
C ARG A 224 -13.95 -4.35 9.32
N ARG A 225 -12.85 -5.04 9.57
CA ARG A 225 -12.71 -6.45 9.22
C ARG A 225 -13.69 -7.32 10.01
N ASN A 226 -13.83 -7.11 11.31
CA ASN A 226 -14.78 -7.84 12.16
C ASN A 226 -16.22 -7.66 11.66
N SER A 227 -16.62 -6.46 11.26
CA SER A 227 -17.95 -6.21 10.66
C SER A 227 -18.19 -7.07 9.42
N CYS A 228 -17.22 -7.14 8.52
CA CYS A 228 -17.31 -8.01 7.34
C CYS A 228 -17.45 -9.49 7.72
N GLU A 229 -16.66 -9.96 8.68
CA GLU A 229 -16.70 -11.34 9.16
C GLU A 229 -18.04 -11.68 9.86
N ASN A 230 -18.66 -10.73 10.55
CA ASN A 230 -20.00 -10.91 11.16
C ASN A 230 -21.07 -11.13 10.09
N VAL A 231 -21.04 -10.34 9.01
CA VAL A 231 -21.99 -10.51 7.89
C VAL A 231 -21.76 -11.84 7.18
N VAL A 232 -20.50 -12.25 6.97
CA VAL A 232 -20.19 -13.58 6.39
C VAL A 232 -20.78 -14.72 7.24
N LYS A 233 -20.68 -14.62 8.57
CA LYS A 233 -21.30 -15.61 9.49
C LYS A 233 -22.82 -15.65 9.35
N ALA A 234 -23.48 -14.49 9.27
CA ALA A 234 -24.93 -14.42 9.06
C ALA A 234 -25.34 -15.03 7.71
N LEU A 235 -24.61 -14.70 6.62
CA LEU A 235 -24.84 -15.29 5.31
C LEU A 235 -24.71 -16.81 5.33
N ALA A 236 -23.66 -17.36 5.95
CA ALA A 236 -23.46 -18.80 6.06
C ALA A 236 -24.55 -19.48 6.89
N ALA A 237 -25.08 -18.83 7.90
CA ALA A 237 -26.22 -19.34 8.70
C ALA A 237 -27.54 -19.31 7.92
N HIS A 238 -27.78 -18.22 7.18
CA HIS A 238 -29.01 -18.03 6.41
C HIS A 238 -29.07 -18.95 5.17
N PHE A 239 -27.94 -19.17 4.51
CA PHE A 239 -27.81 -19.97 3.28
C PHE A 239 -26.93 -21.22 3.50
N PRO A 240 -27.39 -22.25 4.25
CA PRO A 240 -26.55 -23.38 4.66
C PRO A 240 -26.04 -24.25 3.51
N ASN A 241 -26.64 -24.12 2.33
CA ASN A 241 -26.24 -24.87 1.12
C ASN A 241 -25.21 -24.13 0.26
N LYS A 242 -24.81 -22.91 0.62
CA LYS A 242 -23.80 -22.11 -0.05
C LYS A 242 -22.64 -21.80 0.90
N LYS A 243 -21.42 -21.95 0.41
CA LYS A 243 -20.22 -21.61 1.20
C LYS A 243 -19.92 -20.14 1.05
N PHE A 244 -19.79 -19.43 2.17
CA PHE A 244 -19.32 -18.07 2.25
C PHE A 244 -18.01 -18.05 3.04
N GLU A 245 -16.91 -17.72 2.40
CA GLU A 245 -15.59 -17.54 3.04
C GLU A 245 -15.32 -16.08 3.34
N THR A 246 -15.76 -15.19 2.45
CA THR A 246 -15.61 -13.75 2.56
C THR A 246 -16.81 -13.06 1.91
N LEU A 247 -16.91 -11.73 2.02
CA LEU A 247 -17.95 -10.94 1.34
C LEU A 247 -17.88 -11.02 -0.20
N ARG A 248 -16.76 -11.49 -0.77
CA ARG A 248 -16.63 -11.78 -2.21
C ARG A 248 -17.68 -12.80 -2.70
N ASP A 249 -18.11 -13.71 -1.83
CA ASP A 249 -19.07 -14.76 -2.18
C ASP A 249 -20.51 -14.29 -2.20
N ALA A 250 -20.79 -13.12 -1.62
CA ALA A 250 -22.12 -12.56 -1.54
C ALA A 250 -22.48 -11.74 -2.77
N ASP A 251 -23.75 -11.78 -3.13
CA ASP A 251 -24.39 -10.83 -4.03
C ASP A 251 -25.33 -9.87 -3.25
N TRP A 252 -25.96 -8.94 -3.96
CA TRP A 252 -26.79 -7.91 -3.38
C TRP A 252 -28.09 -8.47 -2.74
N ASP A 253 -28.72 -9.48 -3.37
CA ASP A 253 -29.94 -10.10 -2.88
C ASP A 253 -29.67 -10.87 -1.59
N GLU A 254 -28.54 -11.57 -1.52
CA GLU A 254 -28.09 -12.30 -0.34
C GLU A 254 -27.76 -11.36 0.83
N LEU A 255 -27.09 -10.23 0.56
CA LEU A 255 -26.81 -9.22 1.58
C LEU A 255 -28.10 -8.62 2.14
N GLU A 256 -29.06 -8.29 1.27
CA GLU A 256 -30.38 -7.76 1.71
C GLU A 256 -31.16 -8.79 2.54
N ALA A 257 -31.08 -10.08 2.19
CA ALA A 257 -31.78 -11.15 2.94
C ALA A 257 -31.31 -11.24 4.41
N VAL A 258 -30.03 -10.95 4.71
CA VAL A 258 -29.50 -11.02 6.09
C VAL A 258 -29.51 -9.68 6.82
N LYS A 259 -30.05 -8.62 6.24
CA LYS A 259 -30.05 -7.26 6.80
C LYS A 259 -30.61 -7.19 8.23
N SER A 260 -31.65 -7.93 8.53
CA SER A 260 -32.24 -7.96 9.88
C SER A 260 -31.53 -8.88 10.87
N GLU A 261 -30.52 -9.64 10.41
CA GLU A 261 -29.78 -10.63 11.21
C GLU A 261 -28.44 -10.08 11.70
N VAL A 262 -28.04 -8.91 11.22
CA VAL A 262 -26.79 -8.22 11.57
C VAL A 262 -27.07 -6.80 12.09
N SER A 263 -26.07 -6.15 12.67
CA SER A 263 -26.21 -4.74 13.04
C SER A 263 -26.31 -3.86 11.80
N GLU A 264 -26.96 -2.69 11.93
CA GLU A 264 -26.99 -1.69 10.86
C GLU A 264 -25.61 -1.28 10.42
N GLU A 265 -24.67 -1.16 11.37
CA GLU A 265 -23.27 -0.85 11.11
C GLU A 265 -22.58 -1.94 10.27
N ASP A 266 -22.74 -3.23 10.64
CA ASP A 266 -22.13 -4.34 9.90
C ASP A 266 -22.73 -4.45 8.49
N TYR A 267 -24.05 -4.27 8.35
CA TYR A 267 -24.71 -4.24 7.05
C TYR A 267 -24.19 -3.12 6.16
N THR A 268 -24.11 -1.89 6.69
CA THR A 268 -23.64 -0.71 5.94
C THR A 268 -22.20 -0.86 5.47
N ARG A 269 -21.34 -1.43 6.31
CA ARG A 269 -19.95 -1.73 5.95
C ARG A 269 -19.85 -2.82 4.87
N ALA A 270 -20.66 -3.88 4.98
CA ALA A 270 -20.71 -4.91 3.93
C ALA A 270 -21.26 -4.37 2.60
N HIS A 271 -22.25 -3.48 2.66
CA HIS A 271 -22.82 -2.78 1.50
C HIS A 271 -21.72 -1.98 0.76
N PHE A 272 -20.89 -1.25 1.49
CA PHE A 272 -19.74 -0.57 0.90
C PHE A 272 -18.81 -1.55 0.17
N VAL A 273 -18.45 -2.68 0.80
CA VAL A 273 -17.49 -3.66 0.23
C VAL A 273 -18.04 -4.28 -1.06
N LEU A 274 -19.33 -4.64 -1.11
CA LEU A 274 -19.95 -5.15 -2.34
C LEU A 274 -19.93 -4.07 -3.44
N GLY A 275 -20.29 -2.83 -3.10
CA GLY A 275 -20.25 -1.71 -4.03
C GLY A 275 -18.83 -1.41 -4.53
N GLU A 276 -17.82 -1.53 -3.68
CA GLU A 276 -16.43 -1.30 -4.09
C GLU A 276 -15.94 -2.36 -5.08
N LYS A 277 -16.32 -3.62 -4.89
CA LYS A 277 -16.08 -4.68 -5.88
C LYS A 277 -16.61 -4.30 -7.26
N ASP A 278 -17.83 -3.81 -7.34
CA ASP A 278 -18.46 -3.42 -8.60
C ASP A 278 -17.78 -2.17 -9.20
N ARG A 279 -17.36 -1.21 -8.35
CA ARG A 279 -16.63 -0.01 -8.80
C ARG A 279 -15.28 -0.35 -9.39
N VAL A 280 -14.53 -1.31 -8.82
CA VAL A 280 -13.24 -1.76 -9.39
C VAL A 280 -13.45 -2.30 -10.81
N LEU A 281 -14.43 -3.17 -11.02
CA LEU A 281 -14.71 -3.75 -12.34
C LEU A 281 -15.11 -2.67 -13.35
N ALA A 282 -15.97 -1.73 -12.95
CA ALA A 282 -16.36 -0.60 -13.80
C ALA A 282 -15.18 0.30 -14.18
N VAL A 283 -14.23 0.51 -13.27
CA VAL A 283 -12.99 1.28 -13.55
C VAL A 283 -12.09 0.52 -14.53
N CYS A 284 -11.96 -0.80 -14.41
CA CYS A 284 -11.22 -1.59 -15.41
C CYS A 284 -11.79 -1.41 -16.80
N GLU A 285 -13.10 -1.56 -16.99
CA GLU A 285 -13.77 -1.36 -18.28
C GLU A 285 -13.63 0.08 -18.82
N ALA A 286 -13.68 1.08 -17.93
CA ALA A 286 -13.51 2.47 -18.29
C ALA A 286 -12.08 2.75 -18.80
N LEU A 287 -11.06 2.20 -18.13
CA LEU A 287 -9.66 2.35 -18.54
C LEU A 287 -9.37 1.70 -19.90
N GLU A 288 -9.94 0.54 -20.19
CA GLU A 288 -9.82 -0.09 -21.51
C GLU A 288 -10.36 0.80 -22.64
N LYS A 289 -11.34 1.65 -22.33
CA LYS A 289 -11.96 2.60 -23.26
C LYS A 289 -11.31 3.99 -23.23
N GLY A 290 -10.35 4.22 -22.32
CA GLY A 290 -9.75 5.54 -22.09
C GLY A 290 -10.73 6.55 -21.46
N ASP A 291 -11.79 6.08 -20.80
CA ASP A 291 -12.83 6.91 -20.18
C ASP A 291 -12.43 7.31 -18.74
N TYR A 292 -11.55 8.31 -18.65
CA TYR A 292 -11.08 8.84 -17.35
C TYR A 292 -12.15 9.60 -16.58
N GLU A 293 -13.22 10.08 -17.22
CA GLU A 293 -14.35 10.73 -16.55
C GLU A 293 -15.12 9.70 -15.69
N THR A 294 -15.39 8.52 -16.27
CA THR A 294 -16.00 7.41 -15.50
C THR A 294 -15.08 6.95 -14.36
N VAL A 295 -13.77 6.84 -14.60
CA VAL A 295 -12.80 6.52 -13.55
C VAL A 295 -12.91 7.52 -12.39
N GLY A 296 -12.88 8.81 -12.68
CA GLY A 296 -12.98 9.86 -11.66
C GLY A 296 -14.30 9.85 -10.91
N LYS A 297 -15.42 9.65 -11.60
CA LYS A 297 -16.73 9.48 -10.96
C LYS A 297 -16.72 8.33 -9.95
N LYS A 298 -16.15 7.17 -10.31
CA LYS A 298 -16.04 6.01 -9.42
C LYS A 298 -15.11 6.30 -8.22
N MET A 299 -14.06 7.07 -8.40
CA MET A 299 -13.22 7.52 -7.29
C MET A 299 -14.02 8.36 -6.28
N PHE A 300 -14.86 9.29 -6.71
CA PHE A 300 -15.72 10.07 -5.81
C PHE A 300 -16.79 9.19 -5.13
N GLU A 301 -17.38 8.23 -5.84
CA GLU A 301 -18.32 7.27 -5.25
C GLU A 301 -17.64 6.44 -4.14
N THR A 302 -16.40 5.98 -4.39
CA THR A 302 -15.58 5.27 -3.39
C THR A 302 -15.30 6.16 -2.18
N HIS A 303 -14.93 7.44 -2.38
CA HIS A 303 -14.71 8.34 -1.25
C HIS A 303 -15.94 8.50 -0.37
N TYR A 304 -17.09 8.70 -1.01
CA TYR A 304 -18.37 8.78 -0.27
C TYR A 304 -18.60 7.53 0.58
N GLY A 305 -18.43 6.35 -0.01
CA GLY A 305 -18.58 5.08 0.72
C GLY A 305 -17.57 4.92 1.86
N LEU A 306 -16.30 5.26 1.63
CA LEU A 306 -15.26 5.23 2.67
C LEU A 306 -15.55 6.21 3.82
N SER A 307 -16.10 7.38 3.51
CA SER A 307 -16.41 8.41 4.50
C SER A 307 -17.70 8.11 5.26
N LYS A 308 -18.78 7.71 4.59
CA LYS A 308 -20.13 7.66 5.16
C LYS A 308 -20.62 6.26 5.51
N GLU A 309 -20.18 5.24 4.77
CA GLU A 309 -20.63 3.85 4.99
C GLU A 309 -19.58 3.05 5.78
N TYR A 310 -18.31 3.20 5.40
CA TYR A 310 -17.20 2.48 6.03
C TYR A 310 -16.54 3.23 7.19
N GLU A 311 -16.79 4.54 7.28
CA GLU A 311 -16.36 5.44 8.35
C GLU A 311 -14.85 5.38 8.63
N VAL A 312 -14.06 5.47 7.57
CA VAL A 312 -12.58 5.49 7.63
C VAL A 312 -11.99 6.83 7.20
N SER A 313 -12.82 7.85 7.02
CA SER A 313 -12.35 9.21 6.73
C SER A 313 -12.04 10.00 8.01
N CYS A 314 -11.52 11.20 7.81
CA CYS A 314 -11.44 12.26 8.81
C CYS A 314 -11.84 13.59 8.16
N GLU A 315 -12.09 14.61 8.97
CA GLU A 315 -12.57 15.92 8.50
C GLU A 315 -11.64 16.52 7.46
N GLU A 316 -10.32 16.40 7.65
CA GLU A 316 -9.31 16.95 6.75
C GLU A 316 -9.33 16.28 5.37
N LEU A 317 -9.53 14.96 5.31
CA LEU A 317 -9.62 14.21 4.06
C LEU A 317 -10.92 14.50 3.32
N ASP A 318 -12.05 14.58 4.04
CA ASP A 318 -13.34 14.98 3.46
C ASP A 318 -13.25 16.39 2.90
N TYR A 319 -12.60 17.30 3.62
CA TYR A 319 -12.41 18.69 3.16
C TYR A 319 -11.56 18.78 1.89
N LEU A 320 -10.45 18.02 1.81
CA LEU A 320 -9.63 17.93 0.58
C LEU A 320 -10.43 17.37 -0.61
N ASN A 321 -11.29 16.37 -0.37
CA ASN A 321 -12.17 15.83 -1.41
C ASN A 321 -13.22 16.84 -1.86
N ASP A 322 -13.80 17.60 -0.95
CA ASP A 322 -14.77 18.66 -1.29
C ASP A 322 -14.10 19.77 -2.10
N LEU A 323 -12.89 20.21 -1.74
CA LEU A 323 -12.11 21.17 -2.52
C LEU A 323 -11.79 20.62 -3.92
N ALA A 324 -11.50 19.31 -4.06
CA ALA A 324 -11.30 18.71 -5.36
C ALA A 324 -12.56 18.81 -6.24
N LYS A 325 -13.76 18.54 -5.68
CA LYS A 325 -15.04 18.73 -6.39
C LYS A 325 -15.27 20.17 -6.79
N GLU A 326 -15.07 21.13 -5.87
CA GLU A 326 -15.23 22.57 -6.12
C GLU A 326 -14.32 23.06 -7.26
N CYS A 327 -13.09 22.55 -7.33
CA CYS A 327 -12.12 22.89 -8.38
C CYS A 327 -12.33 22.18 -9.71
N GLY A 328 -13.28 21.25 -9.82
CA GLY A 328 -13.53 20.50 -11.05
C GLY A 328 -12.50 19.40 -11.32
N VAL A 329 -11.88 18.85 -10.26
CA VAL A 329 -10.99 17.68 -10.37
C VAL A 329 -11.78 16.47 -10.88
N THR A 330 -11.24 15.71 -11.78
CA THR A 330 -11.92 14.58 -12.42
C THR A 330 -12.28 13.47 -11.44
N GLY A 331 -11.38 13.15 -10.48
CA GLY A 331 -11.65 12.17 -9.44
C GLY A 331 -10.78 12.39 -8.21
N SER A 332 -11.33 12.14 -7.03
CA SER A 332 -10.63 12.25 -5.75
C SER A 332 -11.20 11.27 -4.75
N ARG A 333 -10.33 10.67 -3.93
CA ARG A 333 -10.72 9.80 -2.82
C ARG A 333 -9.59 9.62 -1.79
N ILE A 334 -9.95 9.15 -0.61
CA ILE A 334 -8.99 8.68 0.39
C ILE A 334 -8.20 7.50 -0.18
N MET A 335 -6.91 7.44 0.08
CA MET A 335 -6.04 6.34 -0.33
C MET A 335 -5.52 5.55 0.89
N GLY A 336 -5.55 4.22 0.79
CA GLY A 336 -5.10 3.32 1.86
C GLY A 336 -6.18 3.06 2.92
N GLY A 337 -5.75 2.67 4.12
CA GLY A 337 -6.64 2.25 5.20
C GLY A 337 -7.50 3.35 5.83
N GLY A 338 -7.31 4.61 5.45
CA GLY A 338 -8.06 5.75 5.99
C GLY A 338 -7.54 6.27 7.33
N PHE A 339 -8.39 6.94 8.09
CA PHE A 339 -8.14 7.61 9.39
C PHE A 339 -7.09 8.71 9.36
N GLY A 340 -6.69 9.19 8.20
CA GLY A 340 -5.63 10.16 7.91
C GLY A 340 -4.89 9.82 6.63
N GLY A 341 -3.70 10.38 6.44
CA GLY A 341 -2.90 10.19 5.23
C GLY A 341 -3.33 11.08 4.07
N CYS A 342 -3.51 10.50 2.88
CA CYS A 342 -3.70 11.25 1.65
C CYS A 342 -5.06 11.06 0.98
N THR A 343 -5.47 12.07 0.21
CA THR A 343 -6.34 11.86 -0.94
C THR A 343 -5.49 11.56 -2.18
N ILE A 344 -5.98 10.69 -3.06
CA ILE A 344 -5.46 10.48 -4.42
C ILE A 344 -6.38 11.18 -5.41
N ASN A 345 -5.80 11.97 -6.30
CA ASN A 345 -6.55 12.85 -7.18
C ASN A 345 -6.10 12.65 -8.64
N LEU A 346 -7.07 12.42 -9.53
CA LEU A 346 -6.89 12.40 -10.98
C LEU A 346 -7.28 13.77 -11.53
N VAL A 347 -6.29 14.56 -11.93
CA VAL A 347 -6.46 15.99 -12.20
C VAL A 347 -6.07 16.32 -13.63
N LYS A 348 -6.95 16.99 -14.39
CA LYS A 348 -6.60 17.52 -15.71
C LYS A 348 -5.50 18.56 -15.61
N ASP A 349 -4.63 18.63 -16.61
CA ASP A 349 -3.50 19.56 -16.64
C ASP A 349 -3.93 21.01 -16.52
N ASP A 350 -5.04 21.40 -17.14
CA ASP A 350 -5.60 22.76 -17.08
C ASP A 350 -6.27 23.10 -15.73
N VAL A 351 -6.63 22.11 -14.94
CA VAL A 351 -7.22 22.28 -13.60
C VAL A 351 -6.15 22.25 -12.51
N TYR A 352 -5.01 21.63 -12.76
CA TYR A 352 -4.01 21.25 -11.76
C TYR A 352 -3.52 22.45 -10.93
N ASP A 353 -3.04 23.51 -11.58
CA ASP A 353 -2.44 24.65 -10.85
C ASP A 353 -3.45 25.35 -9.96
N ASN A 354 -4.69 25.55 -10.45
CA ASN A 354 -5.78 26.15 -9.67
C ASN A 354 -6.17 25.26 -8.47
N PHE A 355 -6.27 23.94 -8.70
CA PHE A 355 -6.59 23.01 -7.62
C PHE A 355 -5.53 23.01 -6.51
N ILE A 356 -4.24 22.91 -6.88
CA ILE A 356 -3.15 22.89 -5.89
C ILE A 356 -3.10 24.21 -5.11
N ALA A 357 -3.20 25.36 -5.78
CA ALA A 357 -3.20 26.66 -5.12
C ALA A 357 -4.40 26.80 -4.15
N THR A 358 -5.60 26.41 -4.58
CA THR A 358 -6.82 26.47 -3.78
C THR A 358 -6.74 25.52 -2.58
N ALA A 359 -6.31 24.27 -2.79
CA ALA A 359 -6.16 23.29 -1.72
C ALA A 359 -5.19 23.78 -0.65
N LYS A 360 -4.00 24.30 -1.04
CA LYS A 360 -3.03 24.85 -0.10
C LYS A 360 -3.58 26.02 0.70
N ALA A 361 -4.18 27.01 0.02
CA ALA A 361 -4.68 28.23 0.66
C ALA A 361 -5.83 27.94 1.64
N LYS A 362 -6.89 27.25 1.16
CA LYS A 362 -8.08 26.97 1.96
C LYS A 362 -7.81 25.97 3.09
N PHE A 363 -6.97 24.97 2.86
CA PHE A 363 -6.58 24.01 3.89
C PHE A 363 -5.75 24.68 4.99
N ASN A 364 -4.78 25.55 4.60
CA ASN A 364 -4.01 26.33 5.55
C ASN A 364 -4.86 27.31 6.36
N GLU A 365 -5.84 27.96 5.72
CA GLU A 365 -6.80 28.84 6.41
C GLU A 365 -7.58 28.07 7.49
N LYS A 366 -8.01 26.84 7.19
CA LYS A 366 -8.85 26.06 8.10
C LYS A 366 -8.05 25.32 9.19
N TYR A 367 -6.88 24.76 8.84
CA TYR A 367 -6.11 23.85 9.72
C TYR A 367 -4.75 24.40 10.18
N GLY A 368 -4.35 25.59 9.71
CA GLY A 368 -3.10 26.25 10.12
C GLY A 368 -1.83 25.69 9.48
N HIS A 369 -1.95 24.82 8.47
CA HIS A 369 -0.83 24.29 7.68
C HIS A 369 -1.29 23.90 6.28
N GLU A 370 -0.37 23.89 5.32
CA GLU A 370 -0.64 23.39 3.97
C GLU A 370 -0.62 21.86 3.92
N PRO A 371 -1.45 21.22 3.08
CA PRO A 371 -1.28 19.82 2.73
C PRO A 371 0.03 19.65 1.95
N GLU A 372 0.68 18.51 2.11
CA GLU A 372 1.85 18.18 1.29
C GLU A 372 1.39 17.66 -0.07
N VAL A 373 1.94 18.24 -1.15
CA VAL A 373 1.61 17.85 -2.53
C VAL A 373 2.65 16.85 -3.02
N ILE A 374 2.20 15.66 -3.41
CA ILE A 374 3.07 14.57 -3.88
C ILE A 374 2.62 14.16 -5.27
N ASN A 375 3.35 14.58 -6.30
CA ASN A 375 3.13 14.06 -7.65
C ASN A 375 3.72 12.65 -7.75
N VAL A 376 2.99 11.73 -8.36
CA VAL A 376 3.41 10.35 -8.54
C VAL A 376 3.29 9.91 -9.98
N VAL A 377 4.20 9.04 -10.39
CA VAL A 377 4.22 8.41 -11.72
C VAL A 377 4.23 6.90 -11.51
N ILE A 378 3.42 6.19 -12.28
CA ILE A 378 3.39 4.73 -12.24
C ILE A 378 4.70 4.16 -12.81
N ASN A 379 5.35 3.34 -12.01
CA ASN A 379 6.72 2.89 -12.26
C ASN A 379 6.88 1.36 -12.10
N ASP A 380 8.11 0.88 -12.35
CA ASP A 380 8.46 -0.53 -12.16
C ASP A 380 8.46 -0.94 -10.68
N GLY A 381 8.26 -2.23 -10.44
CA GLY A 381 8.40 -2.87 -9.14
C GLY A 381 9.85 -3.01 -8.67
N SER A 382 10.02 -3.83 -7.63
CA SER A 382 11.31 -4.06 -6.97
C SER A 382 12.34 -4.67 -7.91
N LYS A 383 13.58 -4.20 -7.83
CA LYS A 383 14.69 -4.70 -8.66
C LYS A 383 16.06 -4.39 -8.08
N LYS A 384 17.05 -5.16 -8.53
CA LYS A 384 18.48 -4.80 -8.41
C LYS A 384 18.83 -3.76 -9.46
N ILE A 385 19.60 -2.77 -9.08
CA ILE A 385 20.08 -1.71 -10.00
C ILE A 385 21.53 -2.02 -10.46
N CYS A 386 22.42 -2.34 -9.53
CA CYS A 386 23.81 -2.67 -9.83
C CYS A 386 24.46 -3.46 -8.68
#